data_087da3917e9e0f30e2f5e50abc5d6647
#
_entry.id   087da3917e9e0f30e2f5e50abc5d6647
#
_cell.length_a   1.000
_cell.length_b   1.000
_cell.length_c   1.000
_cell.angle_alpha   90.00
_cell.angle_beta   90.00
_cell.angle_gamma   90.00
#
_symmetry.space_group_name_H-M   'P 1'
#
loop_
_entity.id
_entity.type
_entity.pdbx_description
1 polymer ?
#
loop_
_entity_poly.entity_id
_entity_poly.type
_entity_poly.pdbx_seq_one_letter_code
_entity_poly.pdbx_strand_id
1 'polypeptide(L)'
;MENYESKVCTACRADAPKATQSQIEDFLNDYPDWELQDRNDVPQLMKSYSFKNYLQAVDFTNRIAELAEKEGHHPAIVLEWGKVQVSWWTHKIRGLHENDFIMSAKTDQLFDSM
;
A
#
# COMPACT_ATOMS: atom_id res chain seq x y z
N MET A 1 14.96 -11.28 3.04
CA MET A 1 13.86 -10.33 2.73
C MET A 1 13.38 -10.56 1.30
N GLU A 2 12.07 -10.68 1.11
CA GLU A 2 11.51 -10.76 -0.22
C GLU A 2 11.56 -9.38 -0.89
N ASN A 3 11.83 -9.37 -2.21
CA ASN A 3 11.86 -8.14 -2.99
C ASN A 3 10.45 -7.88 -3.55
N TYR A 4 9.56 -7.36 -2.69
CA TYR A 4 8.17 -7.10 -3.08
C TYR A 4 8.05 -6.07 -4.21
N GLU A 5 8.94 -5.08 -4.25
CA GLU A 5 8.85 -4.01 -5.25
C GLU A 5 9.05 -4.49 -6.68
N SER A 6 9.68 -5.64 -6.89
CA SER A 6 9.85 -6.23 -8.22
C SER A 6 8.75 -7.22 -8.60
N LYS A 7 7.86 -7.54 -7.66
CA LYS A 7 6.78 -8.51 -7.91
C LYS A 7 5.59 -7.85 -8.59
N VAL A 8 4.81 -8.66 -9.31
CA VAL A 8 3.59 -8.23 -9.98
C VAL A 8 2.40 -8.73 -9.16
N CYS A 9 1.37 -7.88 -9.00
CA CYS A 9 0.16 -8.28 -8.31
C CYS A 9 -0.56 -9.39 -9.08
N THR A 10 -1.06 -10.37 -8.34
CA THR A 10 -1.95 -11.37 -8.91
C THR A 10 -3.37 -10.83 -8.94
N ALA A 11 -4.25 -11.45 -9.74
CA ALA A 11 -5.63 -11.01 -9.83
C ALA A 11 -6.32 -11.11 -8.47
N CYS A 12 -7.05 -10.05 -8.10
CA CYS A 12 -7.84 -10.05 -6.87
C CYS A 12 -9.07 -10.93 -7.05
N ARG A 13 -9.23 -11.93 -6.19
CA ARG A 13 -10.36 -12.85 -6.21
C ARG A 13 -10.89 -13.04 -4.80
N ALA A 14 -12.18 -13.34 -4.68
CA ALA A 14 -12.81 -13.55 -3.38
C ALA A 14 -12.22 -14.75 -2.62
N ASP A 15 -11.62 -15.71 -3.32
CA ASP A 15 -10.99 -16.90 -2.75
C ASP A 15 -9.48 -16.75 -2.57
N ALA A 16 -8.93 -15.55 -2.79
CA ALA A 16 -7.50 -15.31 -2.60
C ALA A 16 -7.12 -15.56 -1.13
N PRO A 17 -5.96 -16.20 -0.88
CA PRO A 17 -5.57 -16.49 0.50
C PRO A 17 -5.21 -15.21 1.26
N LYS A 18 -5.74 -15.10 2.48
CA LYS A 18 -5.37 -13.99 3.36
C LYS A 18 -3.94 -14.19 3.85
N ALA A 19 -3.23 -13.07 4.03
CA ALA A 19 -1.92 -13.10 4.64
C ALA A 19 -2.01 -13.62 6.08
N THR A 20 -1.05 -14.44 6.48
CA THR A 20 -0.97 -14.94 7.85
C THR A 20 -0.41 -13.86 8.78
N GLN A 21 -0.66 -14.02 10.08
CA GLN A 21 -0.08 -13.12 11.08
C GLN A 21 1.43 -13.05 10.97
N SER A 22 2.07 -14.20 10.75
CA SER A 22 3.52 -14.28 10.59
C SER A 22 4.01 -13.49 9.38
N GLN A 23 3.30 -13.59 8.26
CA GLN A 23 3.65 -12.82 7.04
C GLN A 23 3.53 -11.32 7.27
N ILE A 24 2.48 -10.90 7.98
CA ILE A 24 2.28 -9.48 8.30
C ILE A 24 3.41 -8.99 9.20
N GLU A 25 3.77 -9.74 10.23
CA GLU A 25 4.85 -9.37 11.13
C GLU A 25 6.20 -9.27 10.40
N ASP A 26 6.49 -10.23 9.52
CA ASP A 26 7.71 -10.20 8.71
C ASP A 26 7.76 -8.96 7.82
N PHE A 27 6.64 -8.62 7.18
CA PHE A 27 6.57 -7.43 6.35
C PHE A 27 6.84 -6.17 7.18
N LEU A 28 6.20 -6.04 8.33
CA LEU A 28 6.36 -4.86 9.17
C LEU A 28 7.77 -4.75 9.78
N ASN A 29 8.46 -5.87 9.96
CA ASN A 29 9.86 -5.86 10.36
C ASN A 29 10.77 -5.30 9.26
N ASP A 30 10.48 -5.64 8.01
CA ASP A 30 11.24 -5.18 6.84
C ASP A 30 10.86 -3.76 6.41
N TYR A 31 9.61 -3.36 6.67
CA TYR A 31 9.06 -2.05 6.27
C TYR A 31 8.43 -1.38 7.50
N PRO A 32 9.26 -0.96 8.49
CA PRO A 32 8.75 -0.56 9.81
C PRO A 32 7.97 0.75 9.82
N ASP A 33 8.01 1.53 8.74
CA ASP A 33 7.23 2.77 8.65
C ASP A 33 5.77 2.52 8.27
N TRP A 34 5.42 1.31 7.85
CA TRP A 34 4.04 0.92 7.62
C TRP A 34 3.42 0.45 8.92
N GLU A 35 2.13 0.76 9.10
CA GLU A 35 1.37 0.37 10.28
C GLU A 35 0.21 -0.53 9.88
N LEU A 36 -0.10 -1.51 10.73
CA LEU A 36 -1.32 -2.30 10.61
C LEU A 36 -2.43 -1.55 11.32
N GLN A 37 -3.46 -1.15 10.57
CA GLN A 37 -4.63 -0.45 11.10
C GLN A 37 -5.88 -1.26 10.82
N ASP A 38 -6.80 -1.28 11.78
CA ASP A 38 -8.08 -1.95 11.65
C ASP A 38 -9.15 -0.88 11.43
N ARG A 39 -9.82 -0.92 10.29
CA ARG A 39 -10.91 0.01 9.97
C ARG A 39 -12.13 -0.78 9.59
N ASN A 40 -13.23 -0.60 10.34
CA ASN A 40 -14.48 -1.33 10.09
C ASN A 40 -14.25 -2.85 10.04
N ASP A 41 -13.40 -3.36 10.94
CA ASP A 41 -13.01 -4.77 11.03
C ASP A 41 -12.25 -5.29 9.82
N VAL A 42 -11.65 -4.37 9.04
CA VAL A 42 -10.78 -4.74 7.91
C VAL A 42 -9.36 -4.30 8.20
N PRO A 43 -8.40 -5.23 8.32
CA PRO A 43 -7.00 -4.86 8.50
C PRO A 43 -6.44 -4.23 7.22
N GLN A 44 -5.68 -3.16 7.39
CA GLN A 44 -5.09 -2.38 6.30
C GLN A 44 -3.66 -2.03 6.65
N LEU A 45 -2.80 -1.93 5.64
CA LEU A 45 -1.46 -1.38 5.79
C LEU A 45 -1.52 0.11 5.45
N MET A 46 -1.03 0.94 6.37
CA MET A 46 -1.15 2.39 6.26
C MET A 46 0.19 3.07 6.48
N LYS A 47 0.47 4.09 5.67
CA LYS A 47 1.66 4.92 5.83
C LYS A 47 1.36 6.35 5.40
N SER A 48 1.97 7.32 6.09
CA SER A 48 1.88 8.73 5.74
C SER A 48 3.22 9.22 5.19
N TYR A 49 3.16 10.02 4.14
CA TYR A 49 4.33 10.62 3.48
C TYR A 49 4.22 12.13 3.58
N SER A 50 5.34 12.79 3.87
CA SER A 50 5.39 14.25 4.02
C SER A 50 6.02 14.92 2.80
N PHE A 51 5.50 16.08 2.44
CA PHE A 51 5.96 16.86 1.28
C PHE A 51 6.09 18.32 1.66
N LYS A 52 6.86 19.07 0.87
CA LYS A 52 7.13 20.49 1.12
C LYS A 52 5.98 21.39 0.70
N ASN A 53 5.11 20.92 -0.19
CA ASN A 53 3.99 21.70 -0.68
C ASN A 53 2.89 20.79 -1.24
N TYR A 54 1.76 21.39 -1.57
CA TYR A 54 0.60 20.64 -2.04
C TYR A 54 0.82 20.00 -3.42
N LEU A 55 1.48 20.70 -4.33
CA LEU A 55 1.70 20.17 -5.68
C LEU A 55 2.57 18.93 -5.69
N GLN A 56 3.57 18.85 -4.81
CA GLN A 56 4.36 17.63 -4.67
C GLN A 56 3.51 16.47 -4.13
N ALA A 57 2.62 16.76 -3.17
CA ALA A 57 1.70 15.76 -2.64
C ALA A 57 0.73 15.27 -3.72
N VAL A 58 0.23 16.17 -4.57
CA VAL A 58 -0.62 15.82 -5.71
C VAL A 58 0.15 14.95 -6.71
N ASP A 59 1.39 15.30 -7.02
CA ASP A 59 2.21 14.52 -7.95
C ASP A 59 2.40 13.08 -7.44
N PHE A 60 2.71 12.92 -6.17
CA PHE A 60 2.83 11.59 -5.57
C PHE A 60 1.52 10.82 -5.64
N THR A 61 0.40 11.48 -5.33
CA THR A 61 -0.94 10.88 -5.42
C THR A 61 -1.22 10.39 -6.84
N ASN A 62 -0.89 11.18 -7.86
CA ASN A 62 -1.08 10.80 -9.25
C ASN A 62 -0.22 9.60 -9.64
N ARG A 63 1.01 9.51 -9.14
CA ARG A 63 1.88 8.36 -9.39
C ARG A 63 1.32 7.09 -8.78
N ILE A 64 0.74 7.18 -7.58
CA ILE A 64 0.07 6.04 -6.94
C ILE A 64 -1.15 5.62 -7.76
N ALA A 65 -1.92 6.59 -8.26
CA ALA A 65 -3.10 6.30 -9.09
C ALA A 65 -2.72 5.53 -10.36
N GLU A 66 -1.64 5.94 -11.02
CA GLU A 66 -1.16 5.25 -12.22
C GLU A 66 -0.71 3.83 -11.89
N LEU A 67 0.01 3.65 -10.78
CA LEU A 67 0.42 2.33 -10.31
C LEU A 67 -0.79 1.45 -10.02
N ALA A 68 -1.79 1.99 -9.31
CA ALA A 68 -3.00 1.26 -8.94
C ALA A 68 -3.76 0.77 -10.18
N GLU A 69 -3.90 1.63 -11.19
CA GLU A 69 -4.57 1.26 -12.44
C GLU A 69 -3.80 0.20 -13.22
N LYS A 70 -2.48 0.32 -13.24
CA LYS A 70 -1.62 -0.64 -13.92
C LYS A 70 -1.72 -2.04 -13.29
N GLU A 71 -1.74 -2.10 -11.97
CA GLU A 71 -1.75 -3.37 -11.24
C GLU A 71 -3.17 -3.89 -10.95
N GLY A 72 -4.20 -3.08 -11.21
CA GLY A 72 -5.58 -3.48 -10.93
C GLY A 72 -5.90 -3.63 -9.45
N HIS A 73 -5.22 -2.87 -8.59
CA HIS A 73 -5.37 -2.95 -7.13
C HIS A 73 -5.35 -1.53 -6.58
N HIS A 74 -6.42 -1.12 -5.89
CA HIS A 74 -6.65 0.30 -5.58
C HIS A 74 -6.59 0.58 -4.08
N PRO A 75 -5.83 1.62 -3.67
CA PRO A 75 -5.72 2.03 -2.27
C PRO A 75 -6.79 3.06 -1.90
N ALA A 76 -6.91 3.34 -0.59
CA ALA A 76 -7.51 4.59 -0.14
C ALA A 76 -6.38 5.61 0.05
N ILE A 77 -6.62 6.84 -0.37
CA ILE A 77 -5.63 7.92 -0.28
C ILE A 77 -6.29 9.13 0.35
N VAL A 78 -5.63 9.72 1.35
CA VAL A 78 -6.02 11.00 1.91
C VAL A 78 -4.93 12.01 1.53
N LEU A 79 -5.30 12.98 0.71
CA LEU A 79 -4.39 14.02 0.25
C LEU A 79 -4.66 15.30 1.02
N GLU A 80 -3.62 15.81 1.68
CA GLU A 80 -3.67 17.07 2.41
C GLU A 80 -2.49 17.93 1.97
N TRP A 81 -2.50 19.20 2.38
CA TRP A 81 -1.32 20.04 2.16
C TRP A 81 -0.10 19.36 2.78
N GLY A 82 0.88 19.08 2.01
CA GLY A 82 2.15 18.53 2.50
C GLY A 82 2.09 17.10 3.07
N LYS A 83 0.98 16.37 2.88
CA LYS A 83 0.86 15.01 3.41
C LYS A 83 -0.02 14.14 2.53
N VAL A 84 0.41 12.89 2.32
CA VAL A 84 -0.40 11.88 1.64
C VAL A 84 -0.41 10.64 2.54
N GLN A 85 -1.61 10.20 2.93
CA GLN A 85 -1.79 8.97 3.68
C GLN A 85 -2.32 7.90 2.75
N VAL A 86 -1.65 6.74 2.71
CA VAL A 86 -1.99 5.65 1.80
C VAL A 86 -2.35 4.42 2.61
N SER A 87 -3.46 3.80 2.26
CA SER A 87 -3.92 2.56 2.90
C SER A 87 -4.15 1.49 1.84
N TRP A 88 -3.54 0.32 2.03
CA TRP A 88 -3.67 -0.81 1.12
C TRP A 88 -4.36 -1.98 1.82
N TRP A 89 -5.35 -2.56 1.17
CA TRP A 89 -5.98 -3.82 1.58
C TRP A 89 -6.64 -4.44 0.36
N THR A 90 -6.97 -5.72 0.43
CA THR A 90 -7.63 -6.42 -0.66
C THR A 90 -9.12 -6.44 -0.39
N HIS A 91 -9.87 -5.66 -1.17
CA HIS A 91 -11.30 -5.40 -0.94
C HIS A 91 -12.13 -6.66 -0.95
N LYS A 92 -11.90 -7.57 -1.90
CA LYS A 92 -12.73 -8.77 -2.06
C LYS A 92 -12.66 -9.75 -0.91
N ILE A 93 -11.54 -9.77 -0.17
CA ILE A 93 -11.38 -10.66 0.97
C ILE A 93 -11.47 -9.92 2.31
N ARG A 94 -11.68 -8.60 2.27
CA ARG A 94 -11.77 -7.72 3.45
C ARG A 94 -10.59 -7.94 4.39
N GLY A 95 -9.39 -7.91 3.84
CA GLY A 95 -8.17 -8.15 4.60
C GLY A 95 -6.93 -8.05 3.75
N LEU A 96 -5.81 -8.53 4.29
CA LEU A 96 -4.51 -8.45 3.63
C LEU A 96 -4.20 -9.71 2.83
N HIS A 97 -3.54 -9.49 1.71
CA HIS A 97 -3.01 -10.51 0.81
C HIS A 97 -1.59 -10.08 0.44
N GLU A 98 -0.79 -10.98 -0.12
CA GLU A 98 0.56 -10.63 -0.58
C GLU A 98 0.56 -9.40 -1.50
N ASN A 99 -0.49 -9.20 -2.29
CA ASN A 99 -0.61 -8.01 -3.15
C ASN A 99 -0.48 -6.70 -2.37
N ASP A 100 -0.95 -6.66 -1.13
CA ASP A 100 -0.87 -5.45 -0.31
C ASP A 100 0.56 -5.15 0.12
N PHE A 101 1.35 -6.19 0.37
CA PHE A 101 2.78 -6.03 0.64
C PHE A 101 3.51 -5.50 -0.60
N ILE A 102 3.19 -6.06 -1.76
CA ILE A 102 3.76 -5.64 -3.04
C ILE A 102 3.45 -4.17 -3.32
N MET A 103 2.19 -3.78 -3.18
CA MET A 103 1.77 -2.41 -3.46
C MET A 103 2.36 -1.42 -2.45
N SER A 104 2.48 -1.81 -1.19
CA SER A 104 3.11 -0.96 -0.17
C SER A 104 4.59 -0.73 -0.51
N ALA A 105 5.32 -1.77 -0.87
CA ALA A 105 6.73 -1.64 -1.25
C ALA A 105 6.90 -0.80 -2.51
N LYS A 106 6.02 -0.97 -3.50
CA LYS A 106 6.05 -0.16 -4.73
C LYS A 106 5.72 1.31 -4.46
N THR A 107 4.83 1.58 -3.50
CA THR A 107 4.52 2.94 -3.08
C THR A 107 5.76 3.63 -2.50
N ASP A 108 6.51 2.93 -1.64
CA ASP A 108 7.77 3.44 -1.11
C ASP A 108 8.76 3.73 -2.24
N GLN A 109 8.85 2.85 -3.23
CA GLN A 109 9.73 3.03 -4.38
C GLN A 109 9.39 4.29 -5.17
N LEU A 110 8.08 4.57 -5.36
CA LEU A 110 7.64 5.80 -6.03
C LEU A 110 8.09 7.04 -5.25
N PHE A 111 7.93 7.02 -3.92
CA PHE A 111 8.36 8.14 -3.08
C PHE A 111 9.86 8.34 -3.16
N ASP A 112 10.64 7.27 -3.09
CA ASP A 112 12.11 7.33 -3.13
C ASP A 112 12.64 7.83 -4.47
N SER A 113 11.88 7.67 -5.54
CA SER A 113 12.28 8.10 -6.88
C SER A 113 11.92 9.56 -7.20
N MET A 114 11.28 10.25 -6.29
CA MET A 114 10.91 11.65 -6.46
C MET A 114 12.01 12.61 -6.07
#